data_6eb1ca0e99ebe855c7a8fe1f5e602ce8
#
_entry.id   6eb1ca0e99ebe855c7a8fe1f5e602ce8
#
_cell.length_a   1.000
_cell.length_b   1.000
_cell.length_c   1.000
_cell.angle_alpha   90.00
_cell.angle_beta   90.00
_cell.angle_gamma   90.00
#
_symmetry.space_group_name_H-M   'P 1'
#
loop_
_entity.id
_entity.type
_entity.pdbx_description
1 polymer ?
#
loop_
_entity_poly.entity_id
_entity_poly.type
_entity_poly.pdbx_seq_one_letter_code
_entity_poly.pdbx_strand_id
1 'polypeptide(L)'
;QFWSYYQFWDPQEHYYYSTKNTGFKANPDGRSEGTFSKYASLDDAIDGFHFYFMFLKFGIGRATSDAAHEIREKHLTREEGVKLVKKYGGKFPSTYLGTPLSEILDDIDMSMEDFIKISDQFTTYL
;
A
#
# COMPACT_ATOMS: atom_id res chain seq x y z
N GLN A 1 11.18 -19.64 -12.50
CA GLN A 1 12.43 -19.12 -11.92
C GLN A 1 12.20 -17.70 -11.46
N PHE A 2 12.78 -17.32 -10.33
CA PHE A 2 12.69 -15.97 -9.82
C PHE A 2 13.81 -15.12 -10.42
N TRP A 3 13.48 -13.89 -10.86
CA TRP A 3 14.46 -12.95 -11.42
C TRP A 3 15.59 -12.61 -10.42
N SER A 4 15.26 -12.53 -9.14
CA SER A 4 16.19 -12.28 -8.06
C SER A 4 17.33 -13.31 -7.92
N TYR A 5 17.21 -14.45 -8.58
CA TYR A 5 18.32 -15.43 -8.68
C TYR A 5 19.45 -14.92 -9.57
N TYR A 6 19.12 -14.12 -10.59
CA TYR A 6 20.09 -13.63 -11.58
C TYR A 6 20.57 -12.22 -11.28
N GLN A 7 19.71 -11.41 -10.69
CA GLN A 7 19.98 -10.01 -10.38
C GLN A 7 19.38 -9.67 -9.02
N PHE A 8 20.13 -8.90 -8.22
CA PHE A 8 19.63 -8.39 -6.95
C PHE A 8 18.30 -7.67 -7.13
N TRP A 9 17.35 -7.99 -6.28
CA TRP A 9 16.02 -7.39 -6.32
C TRP A 9 15.97 -6.16 -5.44
N ASP A 10 15.92 -4.98 -6.05
CA ASP A 10 15.79 -3.70 -5.38
C ASP A 10 14.65 -2.90 -6.02
N PRO A 11 13.46 -2.84 -5.37
CA PRO A 11 12.30 -2.13 -5.91
C PRO A 11 12.54 -0.64 -6.16
N GLN A 12 13.36 0.02 -5.32
CA GLN A 12 13.66 1.43 -5.47
C GLN A 12 14.57 1.70 -6.68
N GLU A 13 15.57 0.87 -6.91
CA GLU A 13 16.41 0.96 -8.12
C GLU A 13 15.59 0.67 -9.38
N HIS A 14 14.68 -0.32 -9.33
CA HIS A 14 13.77 -0.62 -10.44
C HIS A 14 12.85 0.58 -10.74
N TYR A 15 12.37 1.26 -9.71
CA TYR A 15 11.59 2.48 -9.89
C TYR A 15 12.40 3.56 -10.61
N TYR A 16 13.61 3.86 -10.18
CA TYR A 16 14.46 4.85 -10.84
C TYR A 16 14.82 4.47 -12.28
N TYR A 17 15.11 3.20 -12.52
CA TYR A 17 15.35 2.70 -13.87
C TYR A 17 14.11 2.87 -14.76
N SER A 18 12.94 2.52 -14.27
CA SER A 18 11.69 2.61 -15.03
C SER A 18 11.32 4.05 -15.35
N THR A 19 11.44 4.97 -14.41
CA THR A 19 11.16 6.40 -14.66
C THR A 19 12.09 6.98 -15.73
N LYS A 20 13.33 6.55 -15.76
CA LYS A 20 14.32 7.03 -16.73
C LYS A 20 14.13 6.42 -18.13
N ASN A 21 13.73 5.16 -18.24
CA ASN A 21 13.82 4.40 -19.49
C ASN A 21 12.48 4.07 -20.13
N THR A 22 11.36 4.13 -19.40
CA THR A 22 10.04 3.67 -19.91
C THR A 22 8.96 4.74 -19.88
N GLY A 23 9.24 5.93 -19.35
CA GLY A 23 8.24 6.97 -19.13
C GLY A 23 7.29 6.68 -17.95
N PHE A 24 7.59 5.68 -17.12
CA PHE A 24 6.85 5.41 -15.90
C PHE A 24 6.82 6.64 -14.99
N LYS A 25 5.67 6.95 -14.40
CA LYS A 25 5.48 8.07 -13.47
C LYS A 25 4.93 7.54 -12.16
N ALA A 26 5.46 8.09 -11.06
CA ALA A 26 4.86 7.86 -9.74
C ALA A 26 3.50 8.56 -9.62
N ASN A 27 2.75 8.22 -8.58
CA ASN A 27 1.51 8.91 -8.24
C ASN A 27 1.78 10.42 -8.07
N PRO A 28 1.13 11.30 -8.87
CA PRO A 28 1.33 12.75 -8.80
C PRO A 28 0.89 13.34 -7.45
N ASP A 29 -0.06 12.69 -6.76
CA ASP A 29 -0.59 13.12 -5.46
C ASP A 29 0.29 12.67 -4.28
N GLY A 30 1.40 12.00 -4.56
CA GLY A 30 2.37 11.56 -3.57
C GLY A 30 2.31 10.06 -3.25
N ARG A 31 2.22 9.71 -1.97
CA ARG A 31 2.14 8.31 -1.54
C ARG A 31 0.81 7.66 -1.90
N SER A 32 0.83 6.34 -2.14
CA SER A 32 -0.40 5.54 -2.23
C SER A 32 -1.00 5.30 -0.85
N GLU A 33 -2.32 5.08 -0.78
CA GLU A 33 -3.00 4.79 0.49
C GLU A 33 -2.46 3.51 1.14
N GLY A 34 -2.37 3.52 2.47
CA GLY A 34 -1.89 2.39 3.26
C GLY A 34 -0.37 2.14 3.24
N THR A 35 0.40 2.97 2.52
CA THR A 35 1.87 2.90 2.48
C THR A 35 2.52 4.28 2.42
N PHE A 36 3.84 4.33 2.58
CA PHE A 36 4.66 5.53 2.32
C PHE A 36 5.20 5.59 0.89
N SER A 37 5.09 4.52 0.12
CA SER A 37 5.50 4.48 -1.28
C SER A 37 4.59 5.33 -2.16
N LYS A 38 5.16 5.98 -3.19
CA LYS A 38 4.44 6.74 -4.21
C LYS A 38 4.38 6.05 -5.58
N TYR A 39 4.91 4.84 -5.68
CA TYR A 39 4.98 4.08 -6.93
C TYR A 39 4.41 2.65 -6.80
N ALA A 40 3.85 2.32 -5.64
CA ALA A 40 3.21 1.02 -5.43
C ALA A 40 1.73 1.08 -5.79
N SER A 41 1.22 0.03 -6.43
CA SER A 41 -0.21 -0.19 -6.69
C SER A 41 -0.91 1.00 -7.36
N LEU A 42 -0.43 1.40 -8.54
CA LEU A 42 -0.97 2.52 -9.30
C LEU A 42 -1.92 2.09 -10.42
N ASP A 43 -2.06 0.80 -10.63
CA ASP A 43 -2.79 0.17 -11.72
C ASP A 43 -4.19 -0.34 -11.32
N ASP A 44 -4.52 -0.31 -10.02
CA ASP A 44 -5.78 -0.82 -9.50
C ASP A 44 -6.35 0.08 -8.40
N ALA A 45 -7.57 0.58 -8.59
CA ALA A 45 -8.26 1.45 -7.65
C ALA A 45 -8.77 0.71 -6.38
N ILE A 46 -8.71 -0.62 -6.35
CA ILE A 46 -9.18 -1.45 -5.22
C ILE A 46 -8.05 -1.85 -4.27
N ASP A 47 -6.81 -1.76 -4.69
CA ASP A 47 -5.64 -2.20 -3.90
C ASP A 47 -5.55 -1.56 -2.52
N GLY A 48 -5.94 -0.30 -2.37
CA GLY A 48 -5.95 0.38 -1.07
C GLY A 48 -6.88 -0.31 -0.06
N PHE A 49 -8.03 -0.80 -0.52
CA PHE A 49 -8.98 -1.55 0.33
C PHE A 49 -8.46 -2.94 0.63
N HIS A 50 -7.86 -3.62 -0.35
CA HIS A 50 -7.20 -4.90 -0.14
C HIS A 50 -6.16 -4.81 0.97
N PHE A 51 -5.30 -3.78 0.95
CA PHE A 51 -4.29 -3.57 1.99
C PHE A 51 -4.88 -3.20 3.34
N TYR A 52 -5.97 -2.44 3.35
CA TYR A 52 -6.69 -2.13 4.58
C TYR A 52 -7.29 -3.38 5.20
N PHE A 53 -8.01 -4.21 4.45
CA PHE A 53 -8.57 -5.48 4.93
C PHE A 53 -7.48 -6.48 5.35
N MET A 54 -6.35 -6.52 4.63
CA MET A 54 -5.21 -7.33 5.04
C MET A 54 -4.69 -6.89 6.42
N PHE A 55 -4.62 -5.58 6.67
CA PHE A 55 -4.23 -5.05 7.97
C PHE A 55 -5.24 -5.42 9.06
N LEU A 56 -6.54 -5.24 8.82
CA LEU A 56 -7.59 -5.61 9.80
C LEU A 56 -7.54 -7.09 10.16
N LYS A 57 -7.33 -7.94 9.18
CA LYS A 57 -7.38 -9.39 9.34
C LYS A 57 -6.10 -9.99 9.93
N PHE A 58 -4.94 -9.49 9.53
CA PHE A 58 -3.65 -10.10 9.85
C PHE A 58 -2.72 -9.21 10.68
N GLY A 59 -3.09 -7.97 10.96
CA GLY A 59 -2.25 -6.99 11.67
C GLY A 59 -1.05 -6.48 10.87
N ILE A 60 -0.92 -6.88 9.61
CA ILE A 60 0.13 -6.43 8.68
C ILE A 60 -0.50 -5.86 7.41
N GLY A 61 -0.01 -4.72 6.97
CA GLY A 61 -0.48 -4.05 5.76
C GLY A 61 0.65 -3.77 4.77
N ARG A 62 0.36 -3.02 3.73
CA ARG A 62 1.32 -2.66 2.69
C ARG A 62 2.55 -1.95 3.25
N ALA A 63 2.37 -0.97 4.16
CA ALA A 63 3.49 -0.26 4.77
C ALA A 63 4.47 -1.19 5.49
N THR A 64 3.98 -2.28 6.10
CA THR A 64 4.84 -3.29 6.74
C THR A 64 5.67 -4.05 5.70
N SER A 65 5.05 -4.45 4.60
CA SER A 65 5.73 -5.12 3.50
C SER A 65 6.82 -4.23 2.88
N ASP A 66 6.45 -2.99 2.55
CA ASP A 66 7.38 -2.04 1.94
C ASP A 66 8.56 -1.73 2.88
N ALA A 67 8.30 -1.48 4.17
CA ALA A 67 9.37 -1.27 5.15
C ALA A 67 10.28 -2.49 5.29
N ALA A 68 9.74 -3.71 5.24
CA ALA A 68 10.53 -4.93 5.30
C ALA A 68 11.45 -5.08 4.07
N HIS A 69 10.99 -4.67 2.89
CA HIS A 69 11.82 -4.61 1.69
C HIS A 69 12.96 -3.60 1.85
N GLU A 70 12.63 -2.35 2.16
CA GLU A 70 13.61 -1.26 2.30
C GLU A 70 14.68 -1.55 3.39
N ILE A 71 14.29 -2.26 4.47
CA ILE A 71 15.25 -2.69 5.51
C ILE A 71 16.18 -3.78 4.98
N ARG A 72 15.67 -4.77 4.23
CA ARG A 72 16.51 -5.83 3.63
C ARG A 72 17.49 -5.29 2.61
N GLU A 73 17.04 -4.30 1.82
CA GLU A 73 17.87 -3.60 0.83
C GLU A 73 18.83 -2.56 1.48
N LYS A 74 18.75 -2.36 2.81
CA LYS A 74 19.57 -1.42 3.60
C LYS A 74 19.32 0.06 3.29
N HIS A 75 18.17 0.38 2.74
CA HIS A 75 17.73 1.77 2.54
C HIS A 75 17.17 2.39 3.82
N LEU A 76 16.63 1.58 4.73
CA LEU A 76 16.11 2.00 6.03
C LEU A 76 16.71 1.16 7.16
N THR A 77 16.88 1.79 8.32
CA THR A 77 17.06 1.07 9.58
C THR A 77 15.73 0.48 10.05
N ARG A 78 15.79 -0.49 10.96
CA ARG A 78 14.57 -1.06 11.55
C ARG A 78 13.73 -0.02 12.29
N GLU A 79 14.38 0.90 13.02
CA GLU A 79 13.73 1.97 13.77
C GLU A 79 12.96 2.93 12.85
N GLU A 80 13.54 3.30 11.71
CA GLU A 80 12.89 4.13 10.69
C GLU A 80 11.70 3.40 10.07
N GLY A 81 11.86 2.14 9.70
CA GLY A 81 10.79 1.30 9.18
C GLY A 81 9.62 1.19 10.15
N VAL A 82 9.86 0.96 11.45
CA VAL A 82 8.81 0.93 12.48
C VAL A 82 8.07 2.26 12.58
N LYS A 83 8.77 3.40 12.50
CA LYS A 83 8.12 4.72 12.50
C LYS A 83 7.22 4.92 11.29
N LEU A 84 7.67 4.50 10.11
CA LEU A 84 6.89 4.58 8.86
C LEU A 84 5.64 3.69 8.93
N VAL A 85 5.77 2.46 9.39
CA VAL A 85 4.63 1.54 9.56
C VAL A 85 3.60 2.11 10.53
N LYS A 86 4.02 2.65 11.69
CA LYS A 86 3.12 3.28 12.66
C LYS A 86 2.42 4.52 12.08
N LYS A 87 3.08 5.25 11.21
CA LYS A 87 2.52 6.47 10.61
C LYS A 87 1.52 6.18 9.50
N TYR A 88 1.75 5.17 8.68
CA TYR A 88 1.00 4.94 7.44
C TYR A 88 0.19 3.65 7.41
N GLY A 89 0.58 2.63 8.18
CA GLY A 89 -0.12 1.35 8.21
C GLY A 89 -1.51 1.43 8.86
N GLY A 90 -2.46 0.67 8.34
CA GLY A 90 -3.80 0.50 8.91
C GLY A 90 -4.67 1.75 8.93
N LYS A 91 -4.35 2.78 8.15
CA LYS A 91 -5.19 3.97 8.03
C LYS A 91 -6.48 3.63 7.29
N PHE A 92 -7.60 4.17 7.79
CA PHE A 92 -8.88 4.05 7.09
C PHE A 92 -8.77 4.68 5.69
N PRO A 93 -9.17 3.97 4.63
CA PRO A 93 -9.05 4.44 3.26
C PRO A 93 -10.17 5.43 2.92
N SER A 94 -10.03 6.69 3.27
CA SER A 94 -11.00 7.74 2.94
C SER A 94 -11.01 8.12 1.46
N THR A 95 -9.88 7.93 0.79
CA THR A 95 -9.70 8.12 -0.65
C THR A 95 -8.76 7.06 -1.19
N TYR A 96 -8.83 6.78 -2.49
CA TYR A 96 -7.81 6.00 -3.18
C TYR A 96 -7.52 6.59 -4.56
N LEU A 97 -6.26 6.87 -4.84
CA LEU A 97 -5.80 7.52 -6.08
C LEU A 97 -6.62 8.78 -6.43
N GLY A 98 -6.99 9.57 -5.41
CA GLY A 98 -7.77 10.80 -5.55
C GLY A 98 -9.29 10.61 -5.57
N THR A 99 -9.80 9.38 -5.71
CA THR A 99 -11.25 9.09 -5.68
C THR A 99 -11.73 8.90 -4.23
N PRO A 100 -12.78 9.61 -3.78
CA PRO A 100 -13.37 9.41 -2.46
C PRO A 100 -13.93 7.99 -2.27
N LEU A 101 -13.81 7.43 -1.06
CA LEU A 101 -14.38 6.12 -0.74
C LEU A 101 -15.88 6.06 -1.03
N SER A 102 -16.65 7.11 -0.74
CA SER A 102 -18.08 7.15 -1.00
C SER A 102 -18.43 6.92 -2.48
N GLU A 103 -17.67 7.52 -3.39
CA GLU A 103 -17.85 7.33 -4.83
C GLU A 103 -17.57 5.89 -5.27
N ILE A 104 -16.51 5.29 -4.73
CA ILE A 104 -16.17 3.89 -5.02
C ILE A 104 -17.24 2.94 -4.47
N LEU A 105 -17.80 3.24 -3.30
CA LEU A 105 -18.87 2.42 -2.71
C LEU A 105 -20.19 2.56 -3.49
N ASP A 106 -20.48 3.75 -3.99
CA ASP A 106 -21.66 3.98 -4.84
C ASP A 106 -21.60 3.15 -6.13
N ASP A 107 -20.43 2.98 -6.72
CA ASP A 107 -20.22 2.15 -7.93
C ASP A 107 -20.53 0.65 -7.70
N ILE A 108 -20.52 0.19 -6.46
CA ILE A 108 -20.81 -1.20 -6.07
C ILE A 108 -22.10 -1.33 -5.26
N ASP A 109 -22.95 -0.32 -5.24
CA ASP A 109 -24.22 -0.29 -4.48
C ASP A 109 -24.04 -0.60 -2.98
N MET A 110 -22.94 -0.12 -2.35
CA MET A 110 -22.63 -0.36 -0.95
C MET A 110 -22.68 0.95 -0.14
N SER A 111 -23.41 0.93 0.99
CA SER A 111 -23.41 2.07 1.91
C SER A 111 -22.11 2.13 2.74
N MET A 112 -21.74 3.33 3.20
CA MET A 112 -20.62 3.50 4.13
C MET A 112 -20.84 2.72 5.45
N GLU A 113 -22.10 2.65 5.90
CA GLU A 113 -22.46 1.88 7.12
C GLU A 113 -22.20 0.38 6.92
N ASP A 114 -22.60 -0.18 5.78
CA ASP A 114 -22.33 -1.60 5.46
C ASP A 114 -20.85 -1.87 5.31
N PHE A 115 -20.10 -0.97 4.67
CA PHE A 115 -18.66 -1.10 4.56
C PHE A 115 -17.98 -1.17 5.94
N ILE A 116 -18.34 -0.26 6.86
CA ILE A 116 -17.80 -0.25 8.23
C ILE A 116 -18.21 -1.52 8.97
N LYS A 117 -19.48 -1.91 8.91
CA LYS A 117 -19.99 -3.12 9.56
C LYS A 117 -19.29 -4.39 9.08
N ILE A 118 -19.06 -4.51 7.78
CA ILE A 118 -18.31 -5.65 7.21
C ILE A 118 -16.86 -5.60 7.68
N SER A 119 -16.23 -4.42 7.66
CA SER A 119 -14.84 -4.25 8.13
C SER A 119 -14.68 -4.71 9.58
N ASP A 120 -15.61 -4.36 10.47
CA ASP A 120 -15.60 -4.77 11.88
C ASP A 120 -15.73 -6.28 12.06
N GLN A 121 -16.55 -6.95 11.21
CA GLN A 121 -16.71 -8.41 11.28
C GLN A 121 -15.42 -9.18 10.95
N PHE A 122 -14.54 -8.60 10.15
CA PHE A 122 -13.27 -9.22 9.73
C PHE A 122 -12.06 -8.75 10.54
N THR A 123 -12.27 -7.82 11.48
CA THR A 123 -11.18 -7.31 12.33
C THR A 123 -10.76 -8.39 13.32
N THR A 124 -9.49 -8.77 13.30
CA THR A 124 -8.90 -9.65 14.30
C THR A 124 -8.37 -8.80 15.45
N TYR A 125 -8.94 -8.97 16.62
CA TYR A 125 -8.41 -8.38 17.85
C TYR A 125 -7.18 -9.21 18.29
N LEU A 126 -6.00 -8.67 18.06
CA LEU A 126 -4.71 -9.24 18.51
C LEU A 126 -4.35 -8.72 19.88
#